data_f488875cd1206076ec9aade07be64cf9
#
_entry.id   f488875cd1206076ec9aade07be64cf9
#
_cell.length_a   1.000
_cell.length_b   1.000
_cell.length_c   1.000
_cell.angle_alpha   90.00
_cell.angle_beta   90.00
_cell.angle_gamma   90.00
#
_symmetry.space_group_name_H-M   'P 1'
#
loop_
_entity.id
_entity.type
_entity.pdbx_description
1 polymer ?
#
loop_
_entity_poly.entity_id
_entity_poly.type
_entity_poly.pdbx_seq_one_letter_code
_entity_poly.pdbx_strand_id
1 'polypeptide(L)'
;IDLSSMQNLIRVSLNEKGMIDKELLRKSARSFYQFENSGKLPSLLYKSSKGVKKTKSADNSLSNRDKMIHIFESTDPYHFLKSKYKGGKVIMRDMKLIEELLIDLKLDPACINVLIDYALRANNQKLNKTYVETIASQWKRLGIKTAEEAMDACIKEYKKGKDKTKS
;
A
#
# COMPACT_ATOMS: atom_id res chain seq x y z
N ILE A 1 -10.55 18.37 6.43
CA ILE A 1 -11.41 18.97 5.38
C ILE A 1 -12.72 19.38 6.06
N ASP A 2 -13.07 20.63 5.97
CA ASP A 2 -14.36 21.15 6.45
C ASP A 2 -15.53 20.71 5.54
N LEU A 3 -16.75 20.90 6.02
CA LEU A 3 -17.95 20.47 5.31
C LEU A 3 -18.12 21.19 3.97
N SER A 4 -17.79 22.48 3.90
CA SER A 4 -17.92 23.29 2.69
C SER A 4 -16.94 22.81 1.60
N SER A 5 -15.72 22.53 1.97
CA SER A 5 -14.70 21.98 1.09
C SER A 5 -15.07 20.60 0.57
N MET A 6 -15.65 19.75 1.43
CA MET A 6 -16.17 18.44 1.05
C MET A 6 -17.30 18.55 0.02
N GLN A 7 -18.26 19.45 0.25
CA GLN A 7 -19.34 19.71 -0.70
C GLN A 7 -18.84 20.16 -2.06
N ASN A 8 -17.84 21.05 -2.08
CA ASN A 8 -17.21 21.51 -3.33
C ASN A 8 -16.51 20.38 -4.07
N LEU A 9 -15.74 19.53 -3.35
CA LEU A 9 -15.09 18.37 -3.95
C LEU A 9 -16.09 17.41 -4.59
N ILE A 10 -17.21 17.14 -3.92
CA ILE A 10 -18.26 16.31 -4.47
C ILE A 10 -18.87 16.96 -5.71
N ARG A 11 -19.22 18.27 -5.63
CA ARG A 11 -19.83 19.00 -6.74
C ARG A 11 -18.99 18.98 -8.01
N VAL A 12 -17.68 19.24 -7.91
CA VAL A 12 -16.76 19.22 -9.07
C VAL A 12 -16.46 17.82 -9.58
N SER A 13 -16.86 16.81 -8.84
CA SER A 13 -16.65 15.41 -9.20
C SER A 13 -17.90 14.74 -9.78
N LEU A 14 -19.00 15.48 -9.95
CA LEU A 14 -20.19 14.99 -10.62
C LEU A 14 -20.00 14.97 -12.13
N ASN A 15 -20.42 13.87 -12.76
CA ASN A 15 -20.50 13.75 -14.20
C ASN A 15 -21.83 14.36 -14.74
N GLU A 16 -22.00 14.39 -16.05
CA GLU A 16 -23.20 14.91 -16.71
C GLU A 16 -24.52 14.22 -16.29
N LYS A 17 -24.41 13.01 -15.74
CA LYS A 17 -25.56 12.23 -15.21
C LYS A 17 -25.81 12.45 -13.72
N GLY A 18 -25.10 13.39 -13.09
CA GLY A 18 -25.21 13.66 -11.64
C GLY A 18 -24.62 12.58 -10.73
N MET A 19 -23.83 11.65 -11.27
CA MET A 19 -23.13 10.63 -10.50
C MET A 19 -21.70 11.06 -10.22
N ILE A 20 -21.16 10.64 -9.07
CA ILE A 20 -19.78 10.94 -8.67
C ILE A 20 -18.81 10.14 -9.55
N ASP A 21 -17.96 10.86 -10.27
CA ASP A 21 -16.81 10.26 -10.96
C ASP A 21 -15.69 10.04 -9.95
N LYS A 22 -15.35 8.77 -9.71
CA LYS A 22 -14.36 8.33 -8.72
C LYS A 22 -12.96 8.87 -9.01
N GLU A 23 -12.55 8.90 -10.28
CA GLU A 23 -11.23 9.39 -10.69
C GLU A 23 -11.15 10.91 -10.56
N LEU A 24 -12.20 11.59 -10.96
CA LEU A 24 -12.27 13.06 -10.84
C LEU A 24 -12.30 13.47 -9.35
N LEU A 25 -13.03 12.76 -8.52
CA LEU A 25 -13.05 13.00 -7.07
C LEU A 25 -11.65 12.81 -6.44
N ARG A 26 -10.96 11.73 -6.78
CA ARG A 26 -9.60 11.48 -6.31
C ARG A 26 -8.64 12.58 -6.73
N LYS A 27 -8.70 12.99 -7.99
CA LYS A 27 -7.86 14.06 -8.54
C LYS A 27 -8.12 15.39 -7.83
N SER A 28 -9.38 15.77 -7.68
CA SER A 28 -9.79 17.01 -7.01
C SER A 28 -9.40 17.01 -5.54
N ALA A 29 -9.60 15.90 -4.84
CA ALA A 29 -9.21 15.76 -3.44
C ALA A 29 -7.68 15.88 -3.24
N ARG A 30 -6.89 15.30 -4.13
CA ARG A 30 -5.42 15.46 -4.10
C ARG A 30 -5.00 16.90 -4.33
N SER A 31 -5.56 17.55 -5.35
CA SER A 31 -5.26 18.95 -5.66
C SER A 31 -5.61 19.87 -4.50
N PHE A 32 -6.76 19.64 -3.87
CA PHE A 32 -7.19 20.38 -2.69
C PHE A 32 -6.21 20.17 -1.52
N TYR A 33 -5.84 18.93 -1.23
CA TYR A 33 -4.88 18.63 -0.18
C TYR A 33 -3.51 19.28 -0.43
N GLN A 34 -3.02 19.22 -1.67
CA GLN A 34 -1.75 19.86 -2.04
C GLN A 34 -1.81 21.38 -1.85
N PHE A 35 -2.93 22.00 -2.22
CA PHE A 35 -3.13 23.43 -2.04
C PHE A 35 -3.07 23.81 -0.55
N GLU A 36 -3.78 23.10 0.32
CA GLU A 36 -3.78 23.35 1.76
C GLU A 36 -2.46 23.01 2.47
N ASN A 37 -1.70 22.08 1.94
CA ASN A 37 -0.47 21.58 2.56
C ASN A 37 0.80 21.99 1.79
N SER A 38 0.80 23.19 1.20
CA SER A 38 1.98 23.78 0.54
C SER A 38 2.65 22.86 -0.50
N GLY A 39 1.85 22.19 -1.31
CA GLY A 39 2.31 21.31 -2.37
C GLY A 39 2.71 19.89 -1.94
N LYS A 40 2.55 19.56 -0.66
CA LYS A 40 2.81 18.18 -0.19
C LYS A 40 1.70 17.24 -0.66
N LEU A 41 2.08 16.05 -1.08
CA LEU A 41 1.11 14.99 -1.40
C LEU A 41 0.51 14.39 -0.14
N PRO A 42 -0.78 13.97 -0.18
CA PRO A 42 -1.39 13.28 0.93
C PRO A 42 -0.65 11.97 1.22
N SER A 43 -0.36 11.71 2.47
CA SER A 43 0.07 10.40 2.95
C SER A 43 -1.15 9.61 3.40
N LEU A 44 -1.23 8.34 3.02
CA LEU A 44 -2.26 7.45 3.50
C LEU A 44 -1.94 7.08 4.95
N LEU A 45 -2.53 7.80 5.88
CA LEU A 45 -2.42 7.48 7.31
C LEU A 45 -3.43 6.38 7.64
N TYR A 46 -2.93 5.18 7.85
CA TYR A 46 -3.73 4.09 8.38
C TYR A 46 -3.84 4.21 9.89
N LYS A 47 -5.05 4.46 10.39
CA LYS A 47 -5.34 4.26 11.82
C LYS A 47 -5.50 2.76 12.05
N SER A 48 -4.49 2.10 12.56
CA SER A 48 -4.64 0.76 13.10
C SER A 48 -5.68 0.80 14.21
N SER A 49 -6.79 0.12 14.04
CA SER A 49 -7.83 -0.03 15.07
C SER A 49 -7.39 -0.93 16.24
N LYS A 50 -6.23 -1.55 16.14
CA LYS A 50 -5.59 -2.26 17.25
C LYS A 50 -4.54 -1.34 17.84
N GLY A 51 -4.83 -0.80 19.01
CA GLY A 51 -3.86 -0.04 19.79
C GLY A 51 -2.55 -0.83 19.87
N VAL A 52 -1.54 -0.34 19.17
CA VAL A 52 -0.17 -0.85 19.33
C VAL A 52 0.22 -0.50 20.75
N LYS A 53 0.17 -1.47 21.65
CA LYS A 53 0.91 -1.38 22.89
C LYS A 53 2.35 -1.13 22.50
N LYS A 54 2.86 0.07 22.79
CA LYS A 54 4.29 0.35 22.77
C LYS A 54 4.95 -0.58 23.78
N THR A 55 5.33 -1.76 23.38
CA THR A 55 6.26 -2.57 24.13
C THR A 55 7.64 -1.93 23.94
N LYS A 56 8.03 -1.16 24.97
CA LYS A 56 9.43 -0.85 25.22
C LYS A 56 10.13 -2.18 25.45
N SER A 57 11.17 -2.36 24.78
CA SER A 57 12.39 -3.14 25.01
C SER A 57 12.77 -3.92 23.76
N ALA A 58 13.82 -3.39 23.12
CA ALA A 58 14.59 -4.13 22.14
C ALA A 58 15.27 -5.30 22.89
N ASP A 59 14.66 -6.47 22.81
CA ASP A 59 15.36 -7.68 23.10
C ASP A 59 16.11 -8.11 21.85
N ASN A 60 17.43 -8.20 21.94
CA ASN A 60 18.36 -8.55 20.84
C ASN A 60 18.20 -10.01 20.35
N SER A 61 17.15 -10.72 20.76
CA SER A 61 16.89 -12.12 20.44
C SER A 61 15.89 -12.37 19.31
N LEU A 62 15.26 -11.31 18.74
CA LEU A 62 14.30 -11.45 17.65
C LEU A 62 14.99 -11.94 16.38
N SER A 63 14.41 -12.96 15.74
CA SER A 63 14.88 -13.44 14.44
C SER A 63 14.78 -12.34 13.38
N ASN A 64 15.58 -12.44 12.30
CA ASN A 64 15.47 -11.48 11.18
C ASN A 64 14.06 -11.47 10.57
N ARG A 65 13.36 -12.61 10.62
CA ARG A 65 11.98 -12.72 10.17
C ARG A 65 11.04 -11.89 11.05
N ASP A 66 11.16 -12.00 12.37
CA ASP A 66 10.31 -11.25 13.32
C ASP A 66 10.53 -9.73 13.20
N LYS A 67 11.78 -9.32 13.01
CA LYS A 67 12.11 -7.91 12.73
C LYS A 67 11.43 -7.40 11.45
N MET A 68 11.42 -8.20 10.39
CA MET A 68 10.74 -7.84 9.14
C MET A 68 9.22 -7.78 9.32
N ILE A 69 8.62 -8.74 10.00
CA ILE A 69 7.18 -8.72 10.32
C ILE A 69 6.83 -7.44 11.08
N HIS A 70 7.61 -7.10 12.11
CA HIS A 70 7.40 -5.87 12.89
C HIS A 70 7.47 -4.61 12.01
N ILE A 71 8.41 -4.53 11.07
CA ILE A 71 8.52 -3.40 10.14
C ILE A 71 7.29 -3.33 9.24
N PHE A 72 6.83 -4.45 8.70
CA PHE A 72 5.66 -4.49 7.83
C PHE A 72 4.36 -4.09 8.57
N GLU A 73 4.23 -4.46 9.83
CA GLU A 73 3.06 -4.15 10.65
C GLU A 73 3.04 -2.73 11.22
N SER A 74 4.22 -2.16 11.48
CA SER A 74 4.36 -0.85 12.12
C SER A 74 4.47 0.33 11.16
N THR A 75 4.70 0.07 9.86
CA THR A 75 4.90 1.09 8.83
C THR A 75 3.69 1.16 7.91
N ASP A 76 3.19 2.36 7.61
CA ASP A 76 2.14 2.51 6.60
C ASP A 76 2.73 2.33 5.18
N PRO A 77 1.90 1.89 4.20
CA PRO A 77 2.39 1.56 2.85
C PRO A 77 3.04 2.72 2.10
N TYR A 78 2.59 3.95 2.33
CA TYR A 78 3.20 5.11 1.69
C TYR A 78 4.63 5.36 2.20
N HIS A 79 4.82 5.37 3.52
CA HIS A 79 6.15 5.54 4.12
C HIS A 79 7.06 4.35 3.82
N PHE A 80 6.50 3.15 3.78
CA PHE A 80 7.25 1.96 3.39
C PHE A 80 7.76 2.07 1.95
N LEU A 81 6.88 2.41 1.00
CA LEU A 81 7.28 2.64 -0.39
C LEU A 81 8.31 3.77 -0.50
N LYS A 82 8.09 4.90 0.21
CA LYS A 82 9.02 6.03 0.22
C LYS A 82 10.42 5.62 0.68
N SER A 83 10.53 4.74 1.68
CA SER A 83 11.81 4.22 2.15
C SER A 83 12.58 3.46 1.06
N LYS A 84 11.87 2.79 0.14
CA LYS A 84 12.49 2.08 -0.99
C LYS A 84 13.04 3.02 -2.08
N TYR A 85 12.55 4.24 -2.15
CA TYR A 85 13.05 5.27 -3.07
C TYR A 85 14.31 5.99 -2.58
N LYS A 86 14.93 5.53 -1.48
CA LYS A 86 16.18 6.08 -0.91
C LYS A 86 16.18 7.61 -0.80
N GLY A 87 15.08 8.18 -0.31
CA GLY A 87 14.90 9.63 -0.17
C GLY A 87 14.42 10.34 -1.44
N GLY A 88 14.24 9.62 -2.55
CA GLY A 88 13.64 10.16 -3.77
C GLY A 88 12.13 10.41 -3.62
N LYS A 89 11.56 11.09 -4.61
CA LYS A 89 10.11 11.34 -4.69
C LYS A 89 9.38 10.10 -5.19
N VAL A 90 8.39 9.64 -4.43
CA VAL A 90 7.49 8.57 -4.89
C VAL A 90 6.69 9.06 -6.09
N ILE A 91 6.67 8.28 -7.16
CA ILE A 91 5.93 8.63 -8.38
C ILE A 91 4.43 8.42 -8.19
N MET A 92 3.64 9.25 -8.85
CA MET A 92 2.17 9.25 -8.72
C MET A 92 1.55 7.90 -9.09
N ARG A 93 2.09 7.22 -10.10
CA ARG A 93 1.63 5.90 -10.53
C ARG A 93 1.68 4.87 -9.40
N ASP A 94 2.77 4.84 -8.64
CA ASP A 94 2.97 3.86 -7.57
C ASP A 94 2.13 4.21 -6.33
N MET A 95 1.90 5.50 -6.08
CA MET A 95 0.94 5.94 -5.06
C MET A 95 -0.48 5.51 -5.39
N LYS A 96 -0.90 5.67 -6.64
CA LYS A 96 -2.22 5.26 -7.11
C LYS A 96 -2.41 3.74 -6.97
N LEU A 97 -1.38 2.97 -7.25
CA LEU A 97 -1.40 1.51 -7.05
C LEU A 97 -1.64 1.15 -5.58
N ILE A 98 -0.94 1.81 -4.64
CA ILE A 98 -1.18 1.57 -3.21
C ILE A 98 -2.63 1.92 -2.82
N GLU A 99 -3.18 3.03 -3.32
CA GLU A 99 -4.57 3.39 -3.05
C GLU A 99 -5.54 2.34 -3.56
N GLU A 100 -5.34 1.81 -4.76
CA GLU A 100 -6.18 0.76 -5.34
C GLU A 100 -6.12 -0.52 -4.48
N LEU A 101 -4.94 -0.90 -4.00
CA LEU A 101 -4.78 -2.06 -3.12
C LEU A 101 -5.49 -1.87 -1.77
N LEU A 102 -5.44 -0.68 -1.18
CA LEU A 102 -6.06 -0.38 0.10
C LEU A 102 -7.58 -0.22 -0.01
N ILE A 103 -8.05 0.52 -1.00
CA ILE A 103 -9.45 0.96 -1.10
C ILE A 103 -10.29 -0.03 -1.89
N ASP A 104 -9.82 -0.46 -3.05
CA ASP A 104 -10.59 -1.29 -3.96
C ASP A 104 -10.48 -2.78 -3.59
N LEU A 105 -9.27 -3.27 -3.35
CA LEU A 105 -9.04 -4.65 -2.94
C LEU A 105 -9.17 -4.86 -1.42
N LYS A 106 -9.12 -3.78 -0.63
CA LYS A 106 -9.20 -3.82 0.84
C LYS A 106 -8.22 -4.82 1.45
N LEU A 107 -6.99 -4.80 0.95
CA LEU A 107 -5.91 -5.57 1.55
C LEU A 107 -5.43 -4.92 2.84
N ASP A 108 -4.98 -5.74 3.77
CA ASP A 108 -4.36 -5.24 5.01
C ASP A 108 -3.06 -4.49 4.66
N PRO A 109 -2.79 -3.33 5.28
CA PRO A 109 -1.59 -2.53 5.03
C PRO A 109 -0.28 -3.29 5.21
N ALA A 110 -0.21 -4.18 6.21
CA ALA A 110 0.97 -5.00 6.42
C ALA A 110 1.21 -5.97 5.25
N CYS A 111 0.14 -6.57 4.71
CA CYS A 111 0.22 -7.40 3.50
C CYS A 111 0.68 -6.59 2.28
N ILE A 112 0.21 -5.34 2.14
CA ILE A 112 0.66 -4.45 1.05
C ILE A 112 2.15 -4.19 1.15
N ASN A 113 2.69 -3.95 2.35
CA ASN A 113 4.13 -3.74 2.56
C ASN A 113 4.94 -4.96 2.14
N VAL A 114 4.50 -6.17 2.50
CA VAL A 114 5.13 -7.43 2.06
C VAL A 114 5.08 -7.54 0.54
N LEU A 115 3.94 -7.23 -0.08
CA LEU A 115 3.76 -7.29 -1.53
C LEU A 115 4.67 -6.31 -2.27
N ILE A 116 4.80 -5.07 -1.77
CA ILE A 116 5.71 -4.07 -2.31
C ILE A 116 7.15 -4.58 -2.26
N ASP A 117 7.61 -5.07 -1.10
CA ASP A 117 8.97 -5.59 -0.94
C ASP A 117 9.25 -6.75 -1.89
N TYR A 118 8.34 -7.69 -1.97
CA TYR A 118 8.43 -8.85 -2.86
C TYR A 118 8.45 -8.44 -4.34
N ALA A 119 7.52 -7.57 -4.77
CA ALA A 119 7.42 -7.14 -6.15
C ALA A 119 8.66 -6.35 -6.61
N LEU A 120 9.22 -5.48 -5.76
CA LEU A 120 10.45 -4.75 -6.05
C LEU A 120 11.64 -5.68 -6.22
N ARG A 121 11.76 -6.71 -5.38
CA ARG A 121 12.84 -7.72 -5.51
C ARG A 121 12.70 -8.58 -6.76
N ALA A 122 11.47 -8.96 -7.10
CA ALA A 122 11.19 -9.81 -8.27
C ALA A 122 11.37 -9.08 -9.61
N ASN A 123 11.18 -7.76 -9.64
CA ASN A 123 11.13 -6.97 -10.88
C ASN A 123 12.23 -5.89 -10.94
N ASN A 124 13.44 -6.18 -10.50
CA ASN A 124 14.59 -5.26 -10.58
C ASN A 124 14.26 -3.85 -10.05
N GLN A 125 13.68 -3.79 -8.86
CA GLN A 125 13.30 -2.54 -8.16
C GLN A 125 12.22 -1.71 -8.89
N LYS A 126 11.39 -2.34 -9.72
CA LYS A 126 10.26 -1.68 -10.40
C LYS A 126 8.93 -2.28 -9.94
N LEU A 127 7.96 -1.43 -9.62
CA LEU A 127 6.59 -1.88 -9.37
C LEU A 127 5.85 -2.04 -10.71
N ASN A 128 5.58 -3.29 -11.06
CA ASN A 128 4.72 -3.62 -12.19
C ASN A 128 3.27 -3.75 -11.69
N LYS A 129 2.38 -2.87 -12.15
CA LYS A 129 0.98 -2.81 -11.72
C LYS A 129 0.29 -4.17 -11.91
N THR A 130 0.32 -4.73 -13.10
CA THR A 130 -0.35 -5.99 -13.43
C THR A 130 0.14 -7.16 -12.55
N TYR A 131 1.44 -7.22 -12.33
CA TYR A 131 2.05 -8.23 -11.46
C TYR A 131 1.57 -8.10 -10.01
N VAL A 132 1.60 -6.90 -9.46
CA VAL A 132 1.16 -6.61 -8.10
C VAL A 132 -0.32 -6.90 -7.93
N GLU A 133 -1.19 -6.47 -8.85
CA GLU A 133 -2.63 -6.69 -8.81
C GLU A 133 -2.99 -8.17 -8.91
N THR A 134 -2.26 -8.93 -9.71
CA THR A 134 -2.46 -10.39 -9.83
C THR A 134 -2.23 -11.09 -8.51
N ILE A 135 -1.10 -10.81 -7.84
CA ILE A 135 -0.79 -11.39 -6.53
C ILE A 135 -1.78 -10.90 -5.47
N ALA A 136 -2.09 -9.61 -5.45
CA ALA A 136 -3.03 -9.01 -4.51
C ALA A 136 -4.41 -9.66 -4.60
N SER A 137 -4.92 -9.87 -5.81
CA SER A 137 -6.20 -10.53 -6.06
C SER A 137 -6.19 -12.00 -5.62
N GLN A 138 -5.08 -12.69 -5.80
CA GLN A 138 -4.89 -14.05 -5.31
C GLN A 138 -4.89 -14.10 -3.78
N TRP A 139 -4.16 -13.21 -3.12
CA TRP A 139 -4.11 -13.12 -1.66
C TRP A 139 -5.48 -12.80 -1.07
N LYS A 140 -6.24 -11.94 -1.73
CA LYS A 140 -7.62 -11.64 -1.33
C LYS A 140 -8.51 -12.89 -1.36
N ARG A 141 -8.40 -13.71 -2.41
CA ARG A 141 -9.13 -14.99 -2.52
C ARG A 141 -8.70 -16.02 -1.50
N LEU A 142 -7.41 -16.07 -1.17
CA LEU A 142 -6.85 -16.95 -0.14
C LEU A 142 -7.12 -16.49 1.30
N GLY A 143 -7.68 -15.29 1.48
CA GLY A 143 -7.98 -14.73 2.79
C GLY A 143 -6.75 -14.34 3.61
N ILE A 144 -5.63 -14.01 2.96
CA ILE A 144 -4.40 -13.56 3.61
C ILE A 144 -4.63 -12.20 4.26
N LYS A 145 -4.38 -12.10 5.56
CA LYS A 145 -4.65 -10.91 6.38
C LYS A 145 -3.47 -10.42 7.20
N THR A 146 -2.44 -11.23 7.37
CA THR A 146 -1.27 -10.89 8.19
C THR A 146 0.00 -10.80 7.37
N ALA A 147 0.98 -10.04 7.85
CA ALA A 147 2.30 -9.96 7.20
C ALA A 147 2.98 -11.32 7.13
N GLU A 148 2.82 -12.13 8.17
CA GLU A 148 3.39 -13.48 8.24
C GLU A 148 2.82 -14.40 7.15
N GLU A 149 1.50 -14.45 7.01
CA GLU A 149 0.82 -15.22 5.95
C GLU A 149 1.24 -14.75 4.55
N ALA A 150 1.38 -13.44 4.36
CA ALA A 150 1.83 -12.85 3.11
C ALA A 150 3.29 -13.24 2.79
N MET A 151 4.18 -13.23 3.78
CA MET A 151 5.56 -13.67 3.61
C MET A 151 5.64 -15.15 3.25
N ASP A 152 4.84 -16.00 3.87
CA ASP A 152 4.77 -17.43 3.55
C ASP A 152 4.26 -17.68 2.13
N ALA A 153 3.27 -16.90 1.68
CA ALA A 153 2.78 -16.95 0.31
C ALA A 153 3.88 -16.57 -0.69
N CYS A 154 4.68 -15.53 -0.42
CA CYS A 154 5.82 -15.14 -1.26
C CYS A 154 6.87 -16.25 -1.36
N ILE A 155 7.18 -16.93 -0.26
CA ILE A 155 8.15 -18.04 -0.23
C ILE A 155 7.66 -19.21 -1.10
N LYS A 156 6.37 -19.54 -1.02
CA LYS A 156 5.76 -20.59 -1.83
C LYS A 156 5.83 -20.27 -3.33
N GLU A 157 5.51 -19.03 -3.72
CA GLU A 157 5.59 -18.58 -5.12
C GLU A 157 7.04 -18.61 -5.64
N TYR A 158 7.99 -18.17 -4.85
CA TYR A 158 9.42 -18.19 -5.22
C TYR A 158 9.93 -19.62 -5.47
N LYS A 159 9.51 -20.60 -4.63
CA LYS A 159 9.87 -22.02 -4.81
C LYS A 159 9.27 -22.58 -6.10
N LYS A 160 7.97 -22.32 -6.39
CA LYS A 160 7.32 -22.76 -7.63
C LYS A 160 7.98 -22.19 -8.89
N GLY A 161 8.46 -20.95 -8.83
CA GLY A 161 9.18 -20.32 -9.94
C GLY A 161 10.52 -21.02 -10.25
N LYS A 162 11.24 -21.46 -9.22
CA LYS A 162 12.51 -22.19 -9.39
C LYS A 162 12.33 -23.59 -9.98
N ASP A 163 11.26 -24.29 -9.63
CA ASP A 163 11.00 -25.64 -10.15
C ASP A 163 10.62 -25.63 -11.64
N LYS A 164 9.99 -24.56 -12.12
CA LYS A 164 9.67 -24.36 -13.55
C LYS A 164 10.89 -24.03 -14.42
N THR A 165 11.97 -23.54 -13.84
CA THR A 165 13.19 -23.15 -14.57
C THR A 165 14.21 -24.31 -14.67
N LYS A 166 13.94 -25.43 -14.00
CA LYS A 166 14.79 -26.64 -14.01
C LYS A 166 14.29 -27.77 -14.91
N SER A 167 13.21 -27.51 -15.66
CA SER A 167 12.67 -28.47 -16.65
C SER A 167 13.05 -28.07 -18.05
#